data_1b54fad15f99f548fe978cd3abb94936
#
_entry.id   1b54fad15f99f548fe978cd3abb94936
#
_cell.length_a   1.000
_cell.length_b   1.000
_cell.length_c   1.000
_cell.angle_alpha   90.00
_cell.angle_beta   90.00
_cell.angle_gamma   90.00
#
_symmetry.space_group_name_H-M   'P 1'
#
loop_
_entity.id
_entity.type
_entity.pdbx_description
1 polymer ?
#
loop_
_entity_poly.entity_id
_entity_poly.type
_entity_poly.pdbx_seq_one_letter_code
_entity_poly.pdbx_strand_id
1 'polypeptide(L)'
;MATALQMEANQNNARLSTGPKTESGKAVSARNALRHGLASGLLITGWESREEYDALLAGLVEEHQPATATETILVHQMAQHHWLAQRAIFLQQVALEAARDPSDVGKKLEVLVRYQTANERAFHKALSTLLKLKNEKKKAAIGFVSQESAPAEIAETGGLSEPLREPAAELSEAGRPPILPPEAG
;
A
#
# COMPACT_ATOMS: atom_id res chain seq x y z
N MET A 1 -4.59 13.97 -19.52
CA MET A 1 -4.23 15.39 -19.69
C MET A 1 -5.48 16.22 -19.43
N ALA A 2 -5.35 17.37 -18.76
CA ALA A 2 -6.49 18.27 -18.53
C ALA A 2 -6.87 18.96 -19.84
N THR A 3 -8.18 19.11 -20.10
CA THR A 3 -8.68 19.84 -21.28
C THR A 3 -8.50 21.35 -21.11
N ALA A 4 -8.48 22.11 -22.22
CA ALA A 4 -8.38 23.56 -22.17
C ALA A 4 -9.46 24.20 -21.30
N LEU A 5 -10.71 23.71 -21.38
CA LEU A 5 -11.82 24.14 -20.52
C LEU A 5 -11.58 23.86 -19.03
N GLN A 6 -10.98 22.72 -18.68
CA GLN A 6 -10.62 22.41 -17.30
C GLN A 6 -9.50 23.32 -16.77
N MET A 7 -8.53 23.67 -17.61
CA MET A 7 -7.48 24.62 -17.24
C MET A 7 -8.04 26.03 -17.03
N GLU A 8 -8.92 26.49 -17.88
CA GLU A 8 -9.59 27.81 -17.75
C GLU A 8 -10.47 27.86 -16.49
N ALA A 9 -11.28 26.83 -16.25
CA ALA A 9 -12.10 26.71 -15.03
C ALA A 9 -11.21 26.71 -13.76
N ASN A 10 -10.10 25.99 -13.77
CA ASN A 10 -9.16 25.96 -12.64
C ASN A 10 -8.47 27.31 -12.40
N GLN A 11 -8.11 28.05 -13.47
CA GLN A 11 -7.57 29.40 -13.34
C GLN A 11 -8.59 30.38 -12.76
N ASN A 12 -9.83 30.32 -13.22
CA ASN A 12 -10.93 31.15 -12.68
C ASN A 12 -11.21 30.82 -11.23
N ASN A 13 -11.27 29.56 -10.85
CA ASN A 13 -11.42 29.12 -9.47
C ASN A 13 -10.23 29.55 -8.58
N ALA A 14 -9.01 29.51 -9.10
CA ALA A 14 -7.84 29.98 -8.38
C ALA A 14 -7.88 31.50 -8.12
N ARG A 15 -8.42 32.31 -9.03
CA ARG A 15 -8.63 33.76 -8.85
C ARG A 15 -9.70 34.05 -7.78
N LEU A 16 -10.71 33.19 -7.67
CA LEU A 16 -11.78 33.29 -6.68
C LEU A 16 -11.38 32.68 -5.32
N SER A 17 -10.23 32.03 -5.26
CA SER A 17 -9.69 31.44 -4.03
C SER A 17 -9.44 32.52 -2.98
N THR A 18 -10.13 32.43 -1.84
CA THR A 18 -10.09 33.38 -0.73
C THR A 18 -9.09 32.97 0.36
N GLY A 19 -8.03 32.24 0.02
CA GLY A 19 -6.98 31.89 0.97
C GLY A 19 -6.40 33.13 1.67
N PRO A 20 -5.83 33.00 2.88
CA PRO A 20 -5.34 34.14 3.64
C PRO A 20 -4.20 34.83 2.89
N LYS A 21 -4.38 36.13 2.64
CA LYS A 21 -3.41 36.98 1.90
C LYS A 21 -2.45 37.71 2.83
N THR A 22 -2.82 37.93 4.09
CA THR A 22 -2.00 38.62 5.09
C THR A 22 -1.14 37.62 5.88
N GLU A 23 0.02 38.05 6.37
CA GLU A 23 0.88 37.23 7.23
C GLU A 23 0.16 36.74 8.48
N SER A 24 -0.63 37.61 9.11
CA SER A 24 -1.50 37.29 10.25
C SER A 24 -2.53 36.21 9.86
N GLY A 25 -3.19 36.33 8.71
CA GLY A 25 -4.16 35.34 8.20
C GLY A 25 -3.50 33.99 7.85
N LYS A 26 -2.30 34.01 7.30
CA LYS A 26 -1.51 32.79 7.04
C LYS A 26 -1.12 32.10 8.35
N ALA A 27 -0.69 32.86 9.35
CA ALA A 27 -0.37 32.35 10.68
C ALA A 27 -1.59 31.71 11.37
N VAL A 28 -2.77 32.35 11.26
CA VAL A 28 -4.02 31.79 11.78
C VAL A 28 -4.40 30.50 11.02
N SER A 29 -4.29 30.48 9.70
CA SER A 29 -4.57 29.31 8.87
C SER A 29 -3.61 28.15 9.19
N ALA A 30 -2.32 28.44 9.33
CA ALA A 30 -1.32 27.45 9.76
C ALA A 30 -1.62 26.91 11.17
N ARG A 31 -2.04 27.77 12.10
CA ARG A 31 -2.42 27.39 13.45
C ARG A 31 -3.69 26.53 13.49
N ASN A 32 -4.62 26.74 12.54
CA ASN A 32 -5.80 25.87 12.38
C ASN A 32 -5.41 24.47 11.91
N ALA A 33 -4.41 24.34 11.03
CA ALA A 33 -3.84 23.06 10.65
C ALA A 33 -3.14 22.35 11.83
N LEU A 34 -2.47 23.11 12.71
CA LEU A 34 -1.85 22.62 13.94
C LEU A 34 -2.86 22.22 15.02
N ARG A 35 -4.08 22.77 14.98
CA ARG A 35 -5.10 22.57 16.02
C ARG A 35 -5.48 21.10 16.24
N HIS A 36 -5.40 20.29 15.20
CA HIS A 36 -5.70 18.86 15.23
C HIS A 36 -4.48 17.97 14.96
N GLY A 37 -3.36 18.55 14.51
CA GLY A 37 -2.16 17.80 14.15
C GLY A 37 -2.33 16.74 13.05
N LEU A 38 -3.52 16.66 12.42
CA LEU A 38 -3.84 15.64 11.40
C LEU A 38 -3.33 15.99 10.01
N ALA A 39 -3.18 17.29 9.71
CA ALA A 39 -2.65 17.82 8.45
C ALA A 39 -1.28 18.48 8.64
N SER A 40 -0.77 18.59 9.86
CA SER A 40 0.57 19.08 10.16
C SER A 40 1.55 17.92 10.13
N GLY A 41 2.80 18.17 9.76
CA GLY A 41 3.87 17.18 9.88
C GLY A 41 4.23 16.79 11.33
N LEU A 42 3.45 17.22 12.32
CA LEU A 42 3.63 16.87 13.73
C LEU A 42 3.13 15.44 13.97
N LEU A 43 4.06 14.55 14.17
CA LEU A 43 3.76 13.15 14.48
C LEU A 43 3.15 13.00 15.87
N ILE A 44 3.59 13.79 16.84
CA ILE A 44 3.13 13.77 18.24
C ILE A 44 2.71 15.16 18.65
N THR A 45 1.54 15.30 19.25
CA THR A 45 1.02 16.54 19.80
C THR A 45 1.34 16.64 21.31
N GLY A 46 1.22 17.85 21.89
CA GLY A 46 1.59 18.06 23.30
C GLY A 46 0.71 17.34 24.34
N TRP A 47 -0.39 16.71 23.92
CA TRP A 47 -1.29 15.94 24.77
C TRP A 47 -1.18 14.41 24.52
N GLU A 48 -0.32 13.99 23.62
CA GLU A 48 -0.02 12.58 23.30
C GLU A 48 1.28 12.14 23.96
N SER A 49 1.37 10.84 24.29
CA SER A 49 2.58 10.24 24.85
C SER A 49 3.55 9.82 23.74
N ARG A 50 4.76 10.30 23.81
CA ARG A 50 5.86 9.88 22.95
C ARG A 50 6.21 8.42 23.19
N GLU A 51 6.17 8.00 24.44
CA GLU A 51 6.51 6.67 24.90
C GLU A 51 5.54 5.63 24.32
N GLU A 52 4.24 5.95 24.24
CA GLU A 52 3.23 5.07 23.64
C GLU A 52 3.44 4.92 22.14
N TYR A 53 3.79 6.00 21.44
CA TYR A 53 4.13 5.91 20.02
C TYR A 53 5.38 5.07 19.78
N ASP A 54 6.44 5.28 20.58
CA ASP A 54 7.69 4.55 20.45
C ASP A 54 7.49 3.05 20.78
N ALA A 55 6.63 2.72 21.74
CA ALA A 55 6.23 1.34 22.04
C ALA A 55 5.45 0.69 20.89
N LEU A 56 4.51 1.41 20.27
CA LEU A 56 3.80 0.93 19.07
C LEU A 56 4.78 0.66 17.93
N LEU A 57 5.69 1.58 17.67
CA LEU A 57 6.69 1.41 16.62
C LEU A 57 7.60 0.21 16.90
N ALA A 58 8.08 0.06 18.15
CA ALA A 58 8.91 -1.07 18.55
C ALA A 58 8.18 -2.39 18.35
N GLY A 59 6.90 -2.50 18.74
CA GLY A 59 6.08 -3.70 18.52
C GLY A 59 5.94 -4.05 17.04
N LEU A 60 5.69 -3.06 16.17
CA LEU A 60 5.60 -3.30 14.73
C LEU A 60 6.96 -3.71 14.11
N VAL A 61 8.06 -3.17 14.59
CA VAL A 61 9.41 -3.58 14.17
C VAL A 61 9.70 -5.02 14.61
N GLU A 62 9.34 -5.38 15.84
CA GLU A 62 9.49 -6.73 16.36
C GLU A 62 8.64 -7.75 15.57
N GLU A 63 7.37 -7.44 15.30
CA GLU A 63 6.47 -8.31 14.54
C GLU A 63 6.94 -8.51 13.11
N HIS A 64 7.29 -7.41 12.45
CA HIS A 64 7.56 -7.45 11.02
C HIS A 64 9.02 -7.68 10.66
N GLN A 65 9.98 -7.56 11.60
CA GLN A 65 11.41 -7.83 11.36
C GLN A 65 11.91 -7.25 10.02
N PRO A 66 11.89 -5.91 9.82
CA PRO A 66 12.27 -5.32 8.53
C PRO A 66 13.76 -5.52 8.25
N ALA A 67 14.08 -6.20 7.15
CA ALA A 67 15.46 -6.52 6.77
C ALA A 67 16.09 -5.47 5.83
N THR A 68 15.29 -4.59 5.23
CA THR A 68 15.77 -3.55 4.30
C THR A 68 15.25 -2.17 4.67
N ALA A 69 15.93 -1.13 4.19
CA ALA A 69 15.51 0.26 4.39
C ALA A 69 14.07 0.51 3.91
N THR A 70 13.67 -0.09 2.78
CA THR A 70 12.30 0.02 2.26
C THR A 70 11.28 -0.60 3.22
N GLU A 71 11.57 -1.78 3.75
CA GLU A 71 10.71 -2.43 4.76
C GLU A 71 10.64 -1.61 6.04
N THR A 72 11.76 -1.04 6.49
CA THR A 72 11.79 -0.13 7.65
C THR A 72 10.91 1.09 7.42
N ILE A 73 11.00 1.74 6.25
CA ILE A 73 10.14 2.89 5.90
C ILE A 73 8.67 2.49 5.95
N LEU A 74 8.29 1.33 5.40
CA LEU A 74 6.91 0.86 5.41
C LEU A 74 6.40 0.60 6.83
N VAL A 75 7.21 0.02 7.72
CA VAL A 75 6.87 -0.18 9.14
C VAL A 75 6.66 1.16 9.85
N HIS A 76 7.55 2.13 9.62
CA HIS A 76 7.37 3.49 10.17
C HIS A 76 6.09 4.17 9.65
N GLN A 77 5.77 4.02 8.36
CA GLN A 77 4.51 4.52 7.79
C GLN A 77 3.29 3.86 8.44
N MET A 78 3.35 2.56 8.71
CA MET A 78 2.28 1.86 9.43
C MET A 78 2.07 2.45 10.83
N ALA A 79 3.13 2.60 11.61
CA ALA A 79 3.05 3.22 12.94
C ALA A 79 2.46 4.63 12.88
N GLN A 80 2.95 5.46 11.97
CA GLN A 80 2.48 6.84 11.77
C GLN A 80 1.00 6.89 11.40
N HIS A 81 0.57 6.11 10.43
CA HIS A 81 -0.82 6.15 9.97
C HIS A 81 -1.78 5.56 11.00
N HIS A 82 -1.39 4.51 11.71
CA HIS A 82 -2.18 4.00 12.83
C HIS A 82 -2.35 5.07 13.92
N TRP A 83 -1.25 5.73 14.31
CA TRP A 83 -1.27 6.80 15.32
C TRP A 83 -2.19 7.95 14.93
N LEU A 84 -2.11 8.42 13.68
CA LEU A 84 -2.98 9.49 13.17
C LEU A 84 -4.45 9.06 13.08
N ALA A 85 -4.75 7.81 12.79
CA ALA A 85 -6.11 7.28 12.80
C ALA A 85 -6.68 7.27 14.23
N GLN A 86 -5.91 6.81 15.22
CA GLN A 86 -6.31 6.83 16.62
C GLN A 86 -6.53 8.27 17.13
N ARG A 87 -5.66 9.20 16.75
CA ARG A 87 -5.87 10.64 17.04
C ARG A 87 -7.19 11.15 16.47
N ALA A 88 -7.53 10.78 15.23
CA ALA A 88 -8.78 11.20 14.61
C ALA A 88 -10.00 10.63 15.36
N ILE A 89 -9.94 9.39 15.83
CA ILE A 89 -10.99 8.74 16.66
C ILE A 89 -11.14 9.49 18.00
N PHE A 90 -10.03 9.73 18.67
CA PHE A 90 -10.05 10.47 19.94
C PHE A 90 -10.68 11.87 19.79
N LEU A 91 -10.30 12.60 18.74
CA LEU A 91 -10.87 13.93 18.45
C LEU A 91 -12.36 13.89 18.09
N GLN A 92 -12.85 12.78 17.49
CA GLN A 92 -14.29 12.57 17.28
C GLN A 92 -15.02 12.43 18.60
N GLN A 93 -14.46 11.65 19.54
CA GLN A 93 -15.04 11.51 20.88
C GLN A 93 -15.09 12.86 21.61
N VAL A 94 -13.99 13.61 21.63
CA VAL A 94 -13.93 14.95 22.23
C VAL A 94 -14.94 15.91 21.58
N ALA A 95 -15.09 15.83 20.25
CA ALA A 95 -16.05 16.67 19.53
C ALA A 95 -17.51 16.33 19.89
N LEU A 96 -17.82 15.05 20.09
CA LEU A 96 -19.15 14.60 20.54
C LEU A 96 -19.45 15.04 21.97
N GLU A 97 -18.50 14.89 22.88
CA GLU A 97 -18.66 15.26 24.29
C GLU A 97 -18.80 16.79 24.49
N ALA A 98 -18.10 17.58 23.67
CA ALA A 98 -18.13 19.02 23.71
C ALA A 98 -19.33 19.64 23.00
N ALA A 99 -20.13 18.86 22.33
CA ALA A 99 -21.24 19.35 21.50
C ALA A 99 -22.39 19.87 22.30
N ARG A 100 -22.73 21.14 22.06
CA ARG A 100 -23.95 21.77 22.58
C ARG A 100 -25.09 21.77 21.53
N ASP A 101 -24.74 21.73 20.24
CA ASP A 101 -25.65 21.72 19.11
C ASP A 101 -25.28 20.59 18.13
N PRO A 102 -26.21 19.68 17.79
CA PRO A 102 -25.97 18.59 16.86
C PRO A 102 -25.54 19.05 15.46
N SER A 103 -25.97 20.23 15.01
CA SER A 103 -25.70 20.72 13.65
C SER A 103 -24.23 21.14 13.45
N ASP A 104 -23.58 21.64 14.52
CA ASP A 104 -22.18 22.10 14.47
C ASP A 104 -21.18 20.94 14.54
N VAL A 105 -21.61 19.85 15.16
CA VAL A 105 -20.81 18.63 15.31
C VAL A 105 -20.66 17.87 13.99
N GLY A 106 -21.69 17.82 13.18
CA GLY A 106 -21.74 17.05 11.95
C GLY A 106 -20.58 17.38 11.00
N LYS A 107 -20.32 18.67 10.77
CA LYS A 107 -19.22 19.11 9.89
C LYS A 107 -17.83 18.77 10.44
N LYS A 108 -17.65 18.88 11.77
CA LYS A 108 -16.37 18.53 12.42
C LYS A 108 -16.13 17.04 12.34
N LEU A 109 -17.15 16.23 12.63
CA LEU A 109 -17.06 14.76 12.54
C LEU A 109 -16.78 14.30 11.11
N GLU A 110 -17.43 14.88 10.11
CA GLU A 110 -17.18 14.53 8.71
C GLU A 110 -15.70 14.67 8.33
N VAL A 111 -15.08 15.77 8.74
CA VAL A 111 -13.66 16.01 8.50
C VAL A 111 -12.79 14.99 9.25
N LEU A 112 -13.08 14.71 10.51
CA LEU A 112 -12.31 13.77 11.33
C LEU A 112 -12.45 12.34 10.82
N VAL A 113 -13.65 11.90 10.43
CA VAL A 113 -13.90 10.60 9.81
C VAL A 113 -13.13 10.46 8.49
N ARG A 114 -13.05 11.53 7.69
CA ARG A 114 -12.25 11.53 6.46
C ARG A 114 -10.76 11.32 6.74
N TYR A 115 -10.20 11.98 7.77
CA TYR A 115 -8.82 11.77 8.19
C TYR A 115 -8.59 10.36 8.72
N GLN A 116 -9.49 9.84 9.55
CA GLN A 116 -9.44 8.46 10.03
C GLN A 116 -9.37 7.48 8.85
N THR A 117 -10.36 7.53 7.96
CA THR A 117 -10.45 6.62 6.79
C THR A 117 -9.22 6.72 5.87
N ALA A 118 -8.71 7.94 5.66
CA ALA A 118 -7.51 8.15 4.84
C ALA A 118 -6.27 7.48 5.46
N ASN A 119 -6.09 7.61 6.78
CA ASN A 119 -4.97 7.01 7.49
C ASN A 119 -5.11 5.49 7.61
N GLU A 120 -6.31 4.94 7.85
CA GLU A 120 -6.56 3.50 7.83
C GLU A 120 -6.22 2.89 6.46
N ARG A 121 -6.66 3.52 5.37
CA ARG A 121 -6.30 3.08 4.00
C ARG A 121 -4.80 3.13 3.75
N ALA A 122 -4.12 4.17 4.23
CA ALA A 122 -2.67 4.29 4.08
C ALA A 122 -1.92 3.23 4.89
N PHE A 123 -2.37 2.93 6.12
CA PHE A 123 -1.88 1.81 6.92
C PHE A 123 -1.99 0.48 6.16
N HIS A 124 -3.18 0.13 5.69
CA HIS A 124 -3.41 -1.12 4.95
C HIS A 124 -2.61 -1.18 3.64
N LYS A 125 -2.41 -0.05 2.96
CA LYS A 125 -1.56 0.02 1.78
C LYS A 125 -0.10 -0.28 2.13
N ALA A 126 0.44 0.32 3.18
CA ALA A 126 1.81 0.06 3.63
C ALA A 126 2.00 -1.41 4.04
N LEU A 127 1.07 -1.98 4.82
CA LEU A 127 1.06 -3.38 5.22
C LEU A 127 1.03 -4.32 4.00
N SER A 128 0.09 -4.10 3.08
CA SER A 128 -0.02 -4.95 1.88
C SER A 128 1.23 -4.89 0.99
N THR A 129 1.87 -3.72 0.90
CA THR A 129 3.13 -3.55 0.16
C THR A 129 4.27 -4.29 0.85
N LEU A 130 4.38 -4.20 2.18
CA LEU A 130 5.38 -4.91 2.97
C LEU A 130 5.24 -6.43 2.80
N LEU A 131 4.02 -6.96 2.90
CA LEU A 131 3.76 -8.40 2.73
C LEU A 131 4.07 -8.89 1.31
N LYS A 132 3.77 -8.10 0.28
CA LYS A 132 4.15 -8.41 -1.11
C LYS A 132 5.66 -8.50 -1.27
N LEU A 133 6.42 -7.51 -0.79
CA LEU A 133 7.89 -7.50 -0.85
C LEU A 133 8.50 -8.72 -0.14
N LYS A 134 7.97 -9.08 1.03
CA LYS A 134 8.44 -10.27 1.75
C LYS A 134 8.14 -11.57 1.03
N ASN A 135 6.95 -11.68 0.42
CA ASN A 135 6.57 -12.86 -0.36
C ASN A 135 7.41 -13.01 -1.64
N GLU A 136 7.71 -11.90 -2.32
CA GLU A 136 8.59 -11.91 -3.51
C GLU A 136 10.00 -12.37 -3.15
N LYS A 137 10.56 -11.88 -2.04
CA LYS A 137 11.86 -12.34 -1.53
C LYS A 137 11.86 -13.83 -1.19
N LYS A 138 10.80 -14.33 -0.54
CA LYS A 138 10.67 -15.77 -0.24
C LYS A 138 10.64 -16.61 -1.51
N LYS A 139 9.87 -16.18 -2.52
CA LYS A 139 9.80 -16.87 -3.83
C LYS A 139 11.15 -16.88 -4.55
N ALA A 140 11.86 -15.74 -4.55
CA ALA A 140 13.19 -15.64 -5.15
C ALA A 140 14.21 -16.57 -4.44
N ALA A 141 14.18 -16.64 -3.10
CA ALA A 141 15.05 -17.53 -2.32
C ALA A 141 14.77 -19.01 -2.61
N ILE A 142 13.50 -19.41 -2.71
CA ILE A 142 13.09 -20.79 -3.04
C ILE A 142 13.50 -21.14 -4.49
N GLY A 143 13.31 -20.23 -5.45
CA GLY A 143 13.72 -20.43 -6.84
C GLY A 143 15.23 -20.61 -7.01
N PHE A 144 16.04 -19.93 -6.21
CA PHE A 144 17.51 -20.07 -6.22
C PHE A 144 17.96 -21.43 -5.68
N VAL A 145 17.33 -21.91 -4.60
CA VAL A 145 17.66 -23.23 -4.01
C VAL A 145 17.31 -24.37 -4.98
N SER A 146 16.26 -24.23 -5.79
CA SER A 146 15.90 -25.26 -6.78
C SER A 146 16.87 -25.36 -7.95
N GLN A 147 17.68 -24.33 -8.24
CA GLN A 147 18.70 -24.36 -9.30
C GLN A 147 20.06 -24.89 -8.79
N GLU A 148 20.34 -24.81 -7.51
CA GLU A 148 21.63 -25.21 -6.93
C GLU A 148 21.69 -26.71 -6.55
N SER A 149 20.55 -27.42 -6.59
CA SER A 149 20.45 -28.83 -6.22
C SER A 149 20.34 -29.79 -7.40
N ALA A 150 20.81 -29.41 -8.58
CA ALA A 150 21.08 -30.38 -9.65
C ALA A 150 22.51 -30.89 -9.50
N PRO A 151 22.77 -32.12 -9.00
CA PRO A 151 24.10 -32.68 -9.02
C PRO A 151 24.52 -32.91 -10.47
N ALA A 152 25.65 -32.35 -10.86
CA ALA A 152 26.35 -32.76 -12.05
C ALA A 152 26.80 -34.21 -11.87
N GLU A 153 26.02 -35.14 -12.33
CA GLU A 153 26.49 -36.52 -12.55
C GLU A 153 27.48 -36.51 -13.69
N ILE A 154 28.74 -36.56 -13.30
CA ILE A 154 29.86 -36.92 -14.18
C ILE A 154 29.72 -38.40 -14.45
N ALA A 155 29.20 -38.78 -15.63
CA ALA A 155 29.37 -40.13 -16.14
C ALA A 155 30.59 -40.15 -17.06
N GLU A 156 31.73 -40.50 -16.46
CA GLU A 156 32.83 -41.09 -17.19
C GLU A 156 32.50 -42.57 -17.52
N THR A 157 32.93 -42.96 -18.67
CA THR A 157 33.37 -44.22 -19.25
C THR A 157 32.55 -44.61 -20.44
N GLY A 158 33.07 -44.59 -21.62
CA GLY A 158 34.11 -45.49 -22.10
C GLY A 158 33.52 -46.64 -22.85
N GLY A 159 33.67 -46.66 -24.20
CA GLY A 159 33.75 -47.94 -24.89
C GLY A 159 32.75 -48.26 -25.97
N LEU A 160 33.09 -47.90 -27.21
CA LEU A 160 33.10 -48.80 -28.44
C LEU A 160 31.79 -49.43 -28.99
N SER A 161 31.66 -49.15 -30.27
CA SER A 161 31.14 -49.99 -31.38
C SER A 161 29.71 -49.75 -31.86
N GLU A 162 29.69 -49.11 -33.03
CA GLU A 162 28.69 -49.25 -34.12
C GLU A 162 28.50 -50.71 -34.57
N PRO A 163 27.53 -51.10 -35.44
CA PRO A 163 26.83 -50.33 -36.45
C PRO A 163 25.34 -50.70 -36.75
N LEU A 164 24.70 -49.80 -37.51
CA LEU A 164 23.73 -49.99 -38.60
C LEU A 164 22.52 -50.95 -38.45
N ARG A 165 21.32 -50.32 -38.52
CA ARG A 165 20.25 -50.67 -39.45
C ARG A 165 19.04 -49.74 -39.39
N GLU A 166 18.80 -48.99 -40.44
CA GLU A 166 17.47 -48.62 -40.91
C GLU A 166 16.95 -49.74 -41.82
N PRO A 167 15.69 -49.75 -42.33
CA PRO A 167 14.60 -48.80 -42.34
C PRO A 167 13.16 -49.40 -42.18
N ALA A 168 12.19 -48.57 -42.50
CA ALA A 168 10.81 -48.82 -42.98
C ALA A 168 9.69 -48.49 -41.95
N ALA A 169 9.03 -47.41 -42.18
CA ALA A 169 7.74 -47.19 -42.85
C ALA A 169 6.55 -47.98 -42.24
N GLU A 170 5.57 -47.26 -41.69
CA GLU A 170 4.20 -47.28 -42.23
C GLU A 170 3.27 -46.29 -41.50
N LEU A 171 2.46 -45.68 -42.32
CA LEU A 171 1.33 -44.81 -42.07
C LEU A 171 0.21 -45.53 -41.32
N SER A 172 -0.49 -44.82 -40.41
CA SER A 172 -1.94 -44.99 -40.29
C SER A 172 -2.58 -43.73 -39.67
N GLU A 173 -3.45 -43.14 -40.49
CA GLU A 173 -4.48 -42.19 -40.12
C GLU A 173 -5.47 -42.84 -39.17
N ALA A 174 -6.03 -42.03 -38.23
CA ALA A 174 -7.47 -41.89 -38.03
C ALA A 174 -7.80 -41.27 -36.65
N GLY A 175 -8.69 -40.31 -36.66
CA GLY A 175 -9.52 -40.07 -35.51
C GLY A 175 -9.63 -38.63 -34.99
N ARG A 176 -10.17 -37.69 -35.77
CA ARG A 176 -10.82 -36.49 -35.24
C ARG A 176 -12.22 -36.83 -34.77
N PRO A 177 -12.67 -36.46 -33.58
CA PRO A 177 -14.09 -36.33 -33.27
C PRO A 177 -14.62 -34.88 -33.47
N PRO A 178 -15.94 -34.72 -33.67
CA PRO A 178 -16.55 -33.56 -34.30
C PRO A 178 -16.89 -32.41 -33.27
N ILE A 179 -16.90 -31.22 -33.85
CA ILE A 179 -17.34 -29.97 -33.23
C ILE A 179 -18.87 -29.95 -33.21
N LEU A 180 -19.47 -29.66 -32.03
CA LEU A 180 -20.90 -29.34 -31.88
C LEU A 180 -21.08 -27.82 -31.75
N PRO A 181 -22.12 -27.24 -32.36
CA PRO A 181 -22.39 -25.81 -32.35
C PRO A 181 -23.18 -25.36 -31.09
N PRO A 182 -23.20 -24.06 -30.76
CA PRO A 182 -23.87 -23.54 -29.59
C PRO A 182 -25.38 -23.40 -29.82
N GLU A 183 -26.17 -23.83 -28.83
CA GLU A 183 -27.60 -23.56 -28.79
C GLU A 183 -27.88 -22.18 -28.20
N ALA A 184 -28.81 -21.47 -28.85
CA ALA A 184 -29.41 -20.22 -28.45
C ALA A 184 -30.57 -20.48 -27.46
N GLY A 185 -30.69 -19.59 -26.48
CA GLY A 185 -31.78 -19.48 -25.53
C GLY A 185 -31.61 -18.20 -24.71
#